data_47e141e0b1eb17c4327a27b3ae3c6124
#
_entry.id   47e141e0b1eb17c4327a27b3ae3c6124
#
_cell.length_a   1.000
_cell.length_b   1.000
_cell.length_c   1.000
_cell.angle_alpha   90.00
_cell.angle_beta   90.00
_cell.angle_gamma   90.00
#
_symmetry.space_group_name_H-M   'P 1'
#
loop_
_entity.id
_entity.type
_entity.pdbx_description
1 polymer ?
#
loop_
_entity_poly.entity_id
_entity_poly.type
_entity_poly.pdbx_seq_one_letter_code
_entity_poly.pdbx_strand_id
1 'polypeptide(L)'
;MVSTAVSRRQRREAQRRTQRSHRRTLTVIISALTTIALFAGYCAADITDVAPGLLTLKPVAAPVFADPATAKSGGTVAGTLNANKAIDSTAASALVNELLSAQGVGNDTSVIIEDAQGTVAAEHESNTPREPASTLKTLTALAASSTLNMASTLDTQVFLTQSDDGANTLTLKGNGDMLLSAGDSDANHTNGRAGLNTLAKATVAALAQRGITSVNLEYDDTLFGDSRIPAGLSEGGAVLSDYTVYFTPVSSMAIDGGRQYTADTPAPADPDDSAGYPELSQHAASDVATKFAELLQSNGVAVTGDVTANTAPSDRKSVV
;
A
#
# COMPACT_ATOMS: atom_id res chain seq x y z
N MET A 1 66.90 -59.34 -32.06
CA MET A 1 65.58 -59.60 -31.36
C MET A 1 65.32 -58.58 -30.23
N VAL A 2 65.54 -57.30 -30.47
CA VAL A 2 65.27 -56.26 -29.44
C VAL A 2 64.00 -55.40 -29.74
N SER A 3 63.43 -55.51 -30.95
CA SER A 3 62.32 -54.62 -31.41
C SER A 3 60.90 -54.90 -30.83
N THR A 4 60.67 -56.15 -30.37
CA THR A 4 59.33 -56.57 -29.94
C THR A 4 58.95 -56.26 -28.47
N ALA A 5 59.93 -56.07 -27.56
CA ALA A 5 59.72 -55.82 -26.16
C ALA A 5 59.36 -54.35 -25.89
N VAL A 6 59.96 -53.40 -26.64
CA VAL A 6 59.69 -51.97 -26.57
C VAL A 6 58.29 -51.67 -27.04
N SER A 7 57.80 -52.34 -28.06
CA SER A 7 56.43 -52.11 -28.60
C SER A 7 55.33 -52.53 -27.65
N ARG A 8 55.51 -53.56 -26.82
CA ARG A 8 54.53 -54.01 -25.82
C ARG A 8 54.40 -53.06 -24.64
N ARG A 9 55.48 -52.46 -24.20
CA ARG A 9 55.52 -51.50 -23.13
C ARG A 9 54.89 -50.18 -23.54
N GLN A 10 55.19 -49.69 -24.70
CA GLN A 10 54.56 -48.50 -25.29
C GLN A 10 53.10 -48.69 -25.54
N ARG A 11 52.63 -49.83 -25.99
CA ARG A 11 51.20 -50.12 -26.15
C ARG A 11 50.46 -50.15 -24.80
N ARG A 12 51.05 -50.71 -23.75
CA ARG A 12 50.48 -50.71 -22.41
C ARG A 12 50.43 -49.29 -21.78
N GLU A 13 51.43 -48.47 -22.02
CA GLU A 13 51.45 -47.08 -21.57
C GLU A 13 50.44 -46.22 -22.35
N ALA A 14 50.33 -46.41 -23.64
CA ALA A 14 49.31 -45.75 -24.46
C ALA A 14 47.88 -46.15 -24.03
N GLN A 15 47.62 -47.42 -23.79
CA GLN A 15 46.32 -47.90 -23.28
C GLN A 15 46.00 -47.34 -21.88
N ARG A 16 46.99 -47.24 -20.98
CA ARG A 16 46.82 -46.65 -19.66
C ARG A 16 46.57 -45.11 -19.75
N ARG A 17 47.22 -44.41 -20.68
CA ARG A 17 46.95 -43.00 -20.94
C ARG A 17 45.52 -42.78 -21.51
N THR A 18 45.12 -43.58 -22.44
CA THR A 18 43.76 -43.54 -23.03
C THR A 18 42.68 -43.86 -21.99
N GLN A 19 42.90 -44.88 -21.14
CA GLN A 19 41.99 -45.23 -20.05
C GLN A 19 41.89 -44.13 -18.97
N ARG A 20 43.03 -43.48 -18.65
CA ARG A 20 43.03 -42.34 -17.72
C ARG A 20 42.37 -41.12 -18.32
N SER A 21 42.56 -40.87 -19.61
CA SER A 21 41.85 -39.78 -20.34
C SER A 21 40.36 -40.01 -20.36
N HIS A 22 39.87 -41.21 -20.74
CA HIS A 22 38.46 -41.54 -20.73
C HIS A 22 37.82 -41.43 -19.34
N ARG A 23 38.52 -41.89 -18.29
CA ARG A 23 38.01 -41.73 -16.91
C ARG A 23 37.90 -40.26 -16.52
N ARG A 24 38.91 -39.43 -16.84
CA ARG A 24 38.84 -37.98 -16.57
C ARG A 24 37.74 -37.30 -17.34
N THR A 25 37.58 -37.61 -18.62
CA THR A 25 36.51 -37.07 -19.44
C THR A 25 35.12 -37.51 -18.90
N LEU A 26 34.98 -38.78 -18.51
CA LEU A 26 33.72 -39.29 -17.93
C LEU A 26 33.42 -38.61 -16.59
N THR A 27 34.42 -38.41 -15.74
CA THR A 27 34.24 -37.68 -14.45
C THR A 27 33.81 -36.24 -14.70
N VAL A 28 34.42 -35.52 -15.66
CA VAL A 28 34.06 -34.16 -16.01
C VAL A 28 32.62 -34.09 -16.55
N ILE A 29 32.24 -35.01 -17.43
CA ILE A 29 30.89 -35.09 -17.99
C ILE A 29 29.86 -35.39 -16.88
N ILE A 30 30.12 -36.35 -16.01
CA ILE A 30 29.23 -36.67 -14.89
C ILE A 30 29.12 -35.48 -13.93
N SER A 31 30.23 -34.82 -13.56
CA SER A 31 30.20 -33.63 -12.73
C SER A 31 29.39 -32.52 -13.37
N ALA A 32 29.61 -32.24 -14.65
CA ALA A 32 28.85 -31.22 -15.38
C ALA A 32 27.35 -31.53 -15.44
N LEU A 33 26.98 -32.78 -15.74
CA LEU A 33 25.58 -33.22 -15.75
C LEU A 33 24.94 -33.14 -14.35
N THR A 34 25.68 -33.52 -13.31
CA THR A 34 25.20 -33.42 -11.93
C THR A 34 25.00 -31.95 -11.52
N THR A 35 25.93 -31.07 -11.88
CA THR A 35 25.79 -29.64 -11.61
C THR A 35 24.60 -29.04 -12.33
N ILE A 36 24.39 -29.38 -13.61
CA ILE A 36 23.22 -28.94 -14.38
C ILE A 36 21.93 -29.48 -13.78
N ALA A 37 21.88 -30.73 -13.36
CA ALA A 37 20.71 -31.34 -12.74
C ALA A 37 20.38 -30.70 -11.39
N LEU A 38 21.39 -30.41 -10.57
CA LEU A 38 21.21 -29.71 -9.28
C LEU A 38 20.75 -28.28 -9.50
N PHE A 39 21.31 -27.56 -10.46
CA PHE A 39 20.90 -26.22 -10.81
C PHE A 39 19.47 -26.18 -11.34
N ALA A 40 19.11 -27.09 -12.25
CA ALA A 40 17.74 -27.22 -12.75
C ALA A 40 16.74 -27.61 -11.64
N GLY A 41 17.14 -28.49 -10.74
CA GLY A 41 16.36 -28.88 -9.57
C GLY A 41 16.17 -27.70 -8.60
N TYR A 42 17.20 -26.90 -8.39
CA TYR A 42 17.11 -25.68 -7.59
C TYR A 42 16.18 -24.65 -8.26
N CYS A 43 16.32 -24.39 -9.56
CA CYS A 43 15.42 -23.50 -10.27
C CYS A 43 13.97 -23.98 -10.22
N ALA A 44 13.73 -25.29 -10.34
CA ALA A 44 12.38 -25.85 -10.21
C ALA A 44 11.84 -25.69 -8.79
N ALA A 45 12.66 -25.90 -7.76
CA ALA A 45 12.28 -25.71 -6.36
C ALA A 45 12.00 -24.24 -6.04
N ASP A 46 12.76 -23.31 -6.64
CA ASP A 46 12.56 -21.86 -6.54
C ASP A 46 11.27 -21.41 -7.22
N ILE A 47 11.00 -21.86 -8.44
CA ILE A 47 9.76 -21.57 -9.19
C ILE A 47 8.52 -22.13 -8.47
N THR A 48 8.66 -23.28 -7.81
CA THR A 48 7.56 -23.92 -7.06
C THR A 48 7.47 -23.51 -5.60
N ASP A 49 8.30 -22.54 -5.16
CA ASP A 49 8.33 -22.03 -3.79
C ASP A 49 8.71 -23.06 -2.70
N VAL A 50 9.40 -24.13 -3.09
CA VAL A 50 9.93 -25.11 -2.15
C VAL A 50 11.29 -24.68 -1.59
N ALA A 51 12.04 -23.87 -2.33
CA ALA A 51 13.29 -23.27 -1.89
C ALA A 51 13.30 -21.77 -2.24
N PRO A 52 13.79 -20.89 -1.34
CA PRO A 52 13.85 -19.45 -1.62
C PRO A 52 14.90 -19.17 -2.71
N GLY A 53 14.54 -18.29 -3.68
CA GLY A 53 15.44 -17.88 -4.76
C GLY A 53 14.90 -16.72 -5.59
N LEU A 54 15.63 -16.40 -6.67
CA LEU A 54 15.35 -15.26 -7.55
C LEU A 54 14.16 -15.50 -8.52
N LEU A 55 13.69 -16.74 -8.65
CA LEU A 55 12.67 -17.15 -9.61
C LEU A 55 11.33 -17.51 -8.96
N THR A 56 11.17 -17.21 -7.66
CA THR A 56 9.91 -17.43 -6.95
C THR A 56 8.77 -16.69 -7.66
N LEU A 57 7.88 -17.45 -8.31
CA LEU A 57 6.75 -16.91 -9.08
C LEU A 57 5.43 -16.95 -8.32
N LYS A 58 5.45 -17.39 -7.05
CA LYS A 58 4.21 -17.43 -6.28
C LYS A 58 3.67 -16.01 -6.17
N PRO A 59 2.49 -15.71 -6.71
CA PRO A 59 1.84 -14.46 -6.36
C PRO A 59 1.70 -14.46 -4.85
N VAL A 60 2.14 -13.40 -4.18
CA VAL A 60 1.73 -13.13 -2.81
C VAL A 60 0.22 -13.23 -2.84
N ALA A 61 -0.35 -14.22 -2.15
CA ALA A 61 -1.79 -14.34 -2.08
C ALA A 61 -2.28 -13.00 -1.52
N ALA A 62 -3.02 -12.24 -2.33
CA ALA A 62 -3.69 -11.05 -1.82
C ALA A 62 -4.45 -11.51 -0.56
N PRO A 63 -4.31 -10.80 0.57
CA PRO A 63 -5.06 -11.16 1.75
C PRO A 63 -6.53 -11.24 1.33
N VAL A 64 -7.13 -12.40 1.51
CA VAL A 64 -8.57 -12.55 1.33
C VAL A 64 -9.18 -11.81 2.50
N PHE A 65 -9.54 -10.54 2.27
CA PHE A 65 -10.37 -9.83 3.23
C PHE A 65 -11.72 -10.55 3.24
N ALA A 66 -12.09 -11.06 4.42
CA ALA A 66 -13.46 -11.51 4.61
C ALA A 66 -14.38 -10.32 4.28
N ASP A 67 -15.42 -10.55 3.51
CA ASP A 67 -16.48 -9.55 3.36
C ASP A 67 -16.84 -9.04 4.77
N PRO A 68 -16.99 -7.71 4.98
CA PRO A 68 -17.31 -7.18 6.28
C PRO A 68 -18.54 -7.94 6.79
N ALA A 69 -18.41 -8.60 7.94
CA ALA A 69 -19.46 -9.42 8.54
C ALA A 69 -20.79 -8.64 8.78
N THR A 70 -20.75 -7.36 8.54
CA THR A 70 -21.84 -6.38 8.72
C THR A 70 -22.05 -5.47 7.52
N ALA A 71 -21.74 -5.90 6.28
CA ALA A 71 -22.31 -5.22 5.12
C ALA A 71 -23.84 -5.28 5.26
N LYS A 72 -24.38 -4.32 5.99
CA LYS A 72 -25.80 -4.08 6.00
C LYS A 72 -26.14 -3.67 4.58
N SER A 73 -26.73 -4.58 3.80
CA SER A 73 -27.50 -4.15 2.66
C SER A 73 -28.43 -3.07 3.20
N GLY A 74 -28.27 -1.84 2.70
CA GLY A 74 -29.13 -0.75 3.14
C GLY A 74 -30.57 -1.25 3.03
N GLY A 75 -31.24 -1.37 4.17
CA GLY A 75 -32.66 -1.63 4.15
C GLY A 75 -33.32 -0.52 3.32
N THR A 76 -34.43 -0.80 2.71
CA THR A 76 -35.21 0.19 1.95
C THR A 76 -35.45 1.39 2.88
N VAL A 77 -34.67 2.46 2.67
CA VAL A 77 -34.80 3.71 3.45
C VAL A 77 -36.13 4.40 3.16
N ALA A 78 -36.69 4.11 1.98
CA ALA A 78 -38.02 4.58 1.56
C ALA A 78 -38.78 3.42 0.90
N GLY A 79 -40.12 3.46 0.95
CA GLY A 79 -40.96 2.51 0.21
C GLY A 79 -40.70 2.53 -1.28
N THR A 80 -41.31 1.61 -2.02
CA THR A 80 -41.16 1.55 -3.48
C THR A 80 -41.50 2.90 -4.09
N LEU A 81 -40.53 3.50 -4.80
CA LEU A 81 -40.73 4.76 -5.50
C LEU A 81 -41.85 4.60 -6.54
N ASN A 82 -42.93 5.38 -6.41
CA ASN A 82 -43.92 5.50 -7.47
C ASN A 82 -43.55 6.68 -8.37
N ALA A 83 -42.80 6.38 -9.42
CA ALA A 83 -42.33 7.40 -10.35
C ALA A 83 -43.43 8.18 -11.07
N ASN A 84 -44.64 7.67 -11.07
CA ASN A 84 -45.79 8.32 -11.72
C ASN A 84 -46.62 9.17 -10.76
N LYS A 85 -46.27 9.21 -9.47
CA LYS A 85 -46.99 10.02 -8.48
C LYS A 85 -46.48 11.46 -8.55
N ALA A 86 -47.34 12.37 -9.00
CA ALA A 86 -47.07 13.81 -8.94
C ALA A 86 -46.94 14.26 -7.47
N ILE A 87 -46.03 15.21 -7.25
CA ILE A 87 -45.87 15.86 -5.95
C ILE A 87 -46.89 17.01 -5.86
N ASP A 88 -47.64 17.09 -4.75
CA ASP A 88 -48.50 18.20 -4.47
C ASP A 88 -47.70 19.49 -4.26
N SER A 89 -47.86 20.47 -5.13
CA SER A 89 -47.11 21.70 -5.10
C SER A 89 -47.41 22.57 -3.87
N THR A 90 -48.64 22.50 -3.33
CA THR A 90 -49.00 23.22 -2.12
C THR A 90 -48.28 22.65 -0.91
N ALA A 91 -48.28 21.33 -0.78
CA ALA A 91 -47.54 20.63 0.29
C ALA A 91 -46.05 20.83 0.16
N ALA A 92 -45.48 20.77 -1.06
CA ALA A 92 -44.08 21.04 -1.32
C ALA A 92 -43.68 22.47 -0.94
N SER A 93 -44.49 23.47 -1.32
CA SER A 93 -44.25 24.86 -0.94
C SER A 93 -44.31 25.09 0.57
N ALA A 94 -45.25 24.40 1.27
CA ALA A 94 -45.33 24.46 2.72
C ALA A 94 -44.03 23.92 3.38
N LEU A 95 -43.50 22.80 2.88
CA LEU A 95 -42.21 22.23 3.36
C LEU A 95 -41.04 23.18 3.14
N VAL A 96 -40.97 23.80 1.97
CA VAL A 96 -39.89 24.80 1.68
C VAL A 96 -40.00 25.97 2.65
N ASN A 97 -41.19 26.51 2.88
CA ASN A 97 -41.37 27.61 3.83
C ASN A 97 -41.07 27.22 5.27
N GLU A 98 -41.44 26.01 5.70
CA GLU A 98 -41.08 25.46 7.00
C GLU A 98 -39.55 25.38 7.16
N LEU A 99 -38.84 24.81 6.17
CA LEU A 99 -37.40 24.74 6.17
C LEU A 99 -36.76 26.14 6.28
N LEU A 100 -37.19 27.08 5.46
CA LEU A 100 -36.62 28.44 5.46
C LEU A 100 -36.88 29.22 6.75
N SER A 101 -37.93 28.85 7.50
CA SER A 101 -38.23 29.43 8.80
C SER A 101 -37.57 28.72 9.99
N ALA A 102 -36.93 27.57 9.75
CA ALA A 102 -36.31 26.77 10.80
C ALA A 102 -35.08 27.47 11.39
N GLN A 103 -34.93 27.32 12.71
CA GLN A 103 -33.76 27.89 13.41
C GLN A 103 -32.47 27.31 12.89
N GLY A 104 -31.50 28.16 12.55
CA GLY A 104 -30.17 27.76 12.05
C GLY A 104 -30.10 27.66 10.53
N VAL A 105 -31.20 27.82 9.82
CA VAL A 105 -31.20 27.99 8.36
C VAL A 105 -30.81 29.41 8.02
N GLY A 106 -29.68 29.60 7.36
CA GLY A 106 -29.19 30.92 6.94
C GLY A 106 -29.95 31.45 5.73
N ASN A 107 -29.70 32.73 5.42
CA ASN A 107 -30.30 33.40 4.25
C ASN A 107 -29.78 32.81 2.92
N ASP A 108 -28.60 32.16 2.93
CA ASP A 108 -27.95 31.59 1.74
C ASP A 108 -28.36 30.12 1.56
N THR A 109 -29.68 29.86 1.45
CA THR A 109 -30.24 28.52 1.30
C THR A 109 -30.88 28.38 -0.07
N SER A 110 -30.61 27.29 -0.77
CA SER A 110 -31.30 26.91 -2.01
C SER A 110 -32.03 25.59 -1.80
N VAL A 111 -33.23 25.49 -2.29
CA VAL A 111 -34.07 24.30 -2.17
C VAL A 111 -34.76 24.04 -3.50
N ILE A 112 -34.84 22.78 -3.90
CA ILE A 112 -35.65 22.30 -5.00
C ILE A 112 -36.37 21.01 -4.59
N ILE A 113 -37.63 20.90 -4.90
CA ILE A 113 -38.42 19.67 -4.79
C ILE A 113 -38.96 19.37 -6.17
N GLU A 114 -38.58 18.25 -6.73
CA GLU A 114 -38.99 17.80 -8.04
C GLU A 114 -39.45 16.33 -8.01
N ASP A 115 -40.30 15.97 -8.95
CA ASP A 115 -40.72 14.58 -9.11
C ASP A 115 -39.69 13.76 -9.89
N ALA A 116 -39.96 12.47 -10.06
CA ALA A 116 -39.05 11.57 -10.78
C ALA A 116 -38.87 11.89 -12.28
N GLN A 117 -39.67 12.75 -12.85
CA GLN A 117 -39.62 13.27 -14.20
C GLN A 117 -38.88 14.61 -14.30
N GLY A 118 -38.44 15.18 -13.16
CA GLY A 118 -37.80 16.48 -13.09
C GLY A 118 -38.79 17.65 -13.11
N THR A 119 -40.11 17.40 -12.82
CA THR A 119 -41.10 18.48 -12.71
C THR A 119 -40.96 19.14 -11.35
N VAL A 120 -40.65 20.43 -11.34
CA VAL A 120 -40.49 21.19 -10.10
C VAL A 120 -41.83 21.41 -9.44
N ALA A 121 -41.96 20.92 -8.22
CA ALA A 121 -43.17 21.11 -7.38
C ALA A 121 -43.05 22.34 -6.49
N ALA A 122 -41.87 22.66 -5.97
CA ALA A 122 -41.53 23.89 -5.24
C ALA A 122 -40.04 24.18 -5.32
N GLU A 123 -39.67 25.43 -5.25
CA GLU A 123 -38.28 25.86 -5.24
C GLU A 123 -38.07 27.16 -4.46
N HIS A 124 -36.83 27.35 -4.02
CA HIS A 124 -36.30 28.61 -3.50
C HIS A 124 -34.85 28.76 -3.94
N GLU A 125 -34.57 29.80 -4.70
CA GLU A 125 -33.20 30.09 -5.24
C GLU A 125 -32.48 28.88 -5.84
N SER A 126 -33.20 27.96 -6.46
CA SER A 126 -32.67 26.65 -6.92
C SER A 126 -31.57 26.76 -7.98
N ASN A 127 -31.52 27.90 -8.69
CA ASN A 127 -30.51 28.19 -9.70
C ASN A 127 -29.33 29.03 -9.18
N THR A 128 -29.32 29.37 -7.88
CA THR A 128 -28.20 30.10 -7.29
C THR A 128 -27.08 29.13 -6.93
N PRO A 129 -25.89 29.24 -7.52
CA PRO A 129 -24.75 28.40 -7.15
C PRO A 129 -24.38 28.58 -5.67
N ARG A 130 -24.15 27.47 -4.98
CA ARG A 130 -23.78 27.45 -3.56
C ARG A 130 -22.48 26.65 -3.38
N GLU A 131 -21.74 26.99 -2.34
CA GLU A 131 -20.59 26.19 -1.92
C GLU A 131 -21.05 24.79 -1.49
N PRO A 132 -20.58 23.72 -2.15
CA PRO A 132 -21.06 22.36 -1.90
C PRO A 132 -20.58 21.78 -0.56
N ALA A 133 -19.57 22.41 0.04
CA ALA A 133 -18.90 21.93 1.24
C ALA A 133 -18.58 20.40 1.11
N SER A 134 -18.80 19.63 2.18
CA SER A 134 -18.48 18.20 2.17
C SER A 134 -19.36 17.35 1.25
N THR A 135 -20.43 17.88 0.67
CA THR A 135 -21.23 17.14 -0.33
C THR A 135 -20.41 16.89 -1.61
N LEU A 136 -19.38 17.69 -1.87
CA LEU A 136 -18.41 17.42 -2.97
C LEU A 136 -17.73 16.04 -2.86
N LYS A 137 -17.60 15.50 -1.64
CA LYS A 137 -17.04 14.16 -1.43
C LYS A 137 -17.84 13.05 -2.11
N THR A 138 -19.16 13.26 -2.32
CA THR A 138 -20.00 12.30 -3.05
C THR A 138 -19.59 12.17 -4.50
N LEU A 139 -19.16 13.26 -5.15
CA LEU A 139 -18.62 13.23 -6.52
C LEU A 139 -17.26 12.52 -6.56
N THR A 140 -16.40 12.78 -5.58
CA THR A 140 -15.12 12.08 -5.46
C THR A 140 -15.34 10.58 -5.23
N ALA A 141 -16.27 10.20 -4.37
CA ALA A 141 -16.61 8.79 -4.13
C ALA A 141 -17.18 8.12 -5.38
N LEU A 142 -18.06 8.82 -6.13
CA LEU A 142 -18.59 8.32 -7.40
C LEU A 142 -17.46 8.12 -8.42
N ALA A 143 -16.56 9.09 -8.57
CA ALA A 143 -15.42 8.98 -9.47
C ALA A 143 -14.52 7.79 -9.08
N ALA A 144 -14.18 7.66 -7.81
CA ALA A 144 -13.38 6.55 -7.30
C ALA A 144 -14.06 5.19 -7.58
N SER A 145 -15.33 5.04 -7.23
CA SER A 145 -16.08 3.79 -7.45
C SER A 145 -16.25 3.41 -8.92
N SER A 146 -16.20 4.41 -9.82
CA SER A 146 -16.35 4.19 -11.27
C SER A 146 -15.03 3.89 -11.98
N THR A 147 -13.88 4.28 -11.40
CA THR A 147 -12.58 4.22 -12.06
C THR A 147 -11.59 3.26 -11.38
N LEU A 148 -11.73 3.05 -10.08
CA LEU A 148 -10.83 2.19 -9.31
C LEU A 148 -11.42 0.78 -9.16
N ASN A 149 -10.52 -0.21 -9.10
CA ASN A 149 -10.93 -1.54 -8.66
C ASN A 149 -11.17 -1.53 -7.14
N MET A 150 -12.43 -1.41 -6.73
CA MET A 150 -12.82 -1.32 -5.31
C MET A 150 -12.52 -2.60 -4.51
N ALA A 151 -12.15 -3.71 -5.18
CA ALA A 151 -11.70 -4.94 -4.53
C ALA A 151 -10.17 -5.01 -4.34
N SER A 152 -9.42 -4.01 -4.84
CA SER A 152 -7.97 -3.95 -4.64
C SER A 152 -7.61 -3.27 -3.33
N THR A 153 -6.41 -3.59 -2.84
CA THR A 153 -5.78 -2.95 -1.67
C THR A 153 -4.78 -1.90 -2.10
N LEU A 154 -4.46 -0.99 -1.20
CA LEU A 154 -3.41 0.03 -1.36
C LEU A 154 -2.19 -0.39 -0.54
N ASP A 155 -1.44 -1.36 -1.07
CA ASP A 155 -0.39 -2.04 -0.31
C ASP A 155 0.79 -1.12 -0.01
N THR A 156 1.25 -1.08 1.24
CA THR A 156 2.56 -0.52 1.60
C THR A 156 3.62 -1.61 1.42
N GLN A 157 4.66 -1.33 0.64
CA GLN A 157 5.62 -2.32 0.16
C GLN A 157 7.04 -2.00 0.62
N VAL A 158 7.86 -3.03 0.81
CA VAL A 158 9.28 -2.88 1.14
C VAL A 158 10.14 -3.50 0.05
N PHE A 159 11.07 -2.72 -0.48
CA PHE A 159 12.04 -3.15 -1.49
C PHE A 159 13.43 -3.24 -0.88
N LEU A 160 14.19 -4.25 -1.26
CA LEU A 160 15.58 -4.41 -0.87
C LEU A 160 16.47 -4.21 -2.09
N THR A 161 17.42 -3.29 -1.98
CA THR A 161 18.51 -3.12 -2.94
C THR A 161 19.85 -3.36 -2.26
N GLN A 162 20.81 -3.85 -3.03
CA GLN A 162 22.19 -3.96 -2.58
C GLN A 162 23.06 -3.21 -3.58
N SER A 163 23.88 -2.31 -3.08
CA SER A 163 24.85 -1.57 -3.87
C SER A 163 26.12 -2.40 -4.14
N ASP A 164 26.94 -1.95 -5.08
CA ASP A 164 28.17 -2.65 -5.49
C ASP A 164 29.19 -2.79 -4.35
N ASP A 165 29.16 -1.90 -3.36
CA ASP A 165 29.97 -1.95 -2.14
C ASP A 165 29.38 -2.89 -1.06
N GLY A 166 28.25 -3.52 -1.35
CA GLY A 166 27.59 -4.49 -0.47
C GLY A 166 26.65 -3.87 0.56
N ALA A 167 26.41 -2.55 0.55
CA ALA A 167 25.44 -1.92 1.45
C ALA A 167 24.00 -2.33 1.08
N ASN A 168 23.22 -2.68 2.07
CA ASN A 168 21.80 -3.05 1.92
C ASN A 168 20.93 -1.83 2.21
N THR A 169 20.04 -1.50 1.30
CA THR A 169 19.07 -0.41 1.46
C THR A 169 17.66 -0.95 1.32
N LEU A 170 16.82 -0.66 2.30
CA LEU A 170 15.37 -0.85 2.21
C LEU A 170 14.72 0.43 1.70
N THR A 171 13.78 0.30 0.78
CA THR A 171 12.89 1.41 0.40
C THR A 171 11.46 1.06 0.77
N LEU A 172 10.86 1.82 1.69
CA LEU A 172 9.46 1.72 2.07
C LEU A 172 8.63 2.54 1.08
N LYS A 173 7.72 1.90 0.36
CA LYS A 173 6.87 2.55 -0.64
C LYS A 173 5.41 2.55 -0.23
N GLY A 174 4.83 3.75 -0.17
CA GLY A 174 3.40 3.93 0.00
C GLY A 174 2.64 3.93 -1.33
N ASN A 175 1.46 3.33 -1.36
CA ASN A 175 0.56 3.33 -2.52
C ASN A 175 -0.81 3.93 -2.17
N GLY A 176 -0.90 4.77 -1.15
CA GLY A 176 -2.10 5.54 -0.78
C GLY A 176 -2.78 5.09 0.52
N ASP A 177 -2.21 4.16 1.29
CA ASP A 177 -2.79 3.77 2.58
C ASP A 177 -2.54 4.87 3.63
N MET A 178 -3.61 5.59 3.97
CA MET A 178 -3.61 6.65 4.96
C MET A 178 -4.05 6.16 6.35
N LEU A 179 -4.40 4.88 6.50
CA LEU A 179 -4.97 4.31 7.72
C LEU A 179 -4.06 3.26 8.36
N LEU A 180 -2.75 3.35 8.15
CA LEU A 180 -1.78 2.46 8.80
C LEU A 180 -1.83 2.62 10.32
N SER A 181 -1.68 1.52 11.07
CA SER A 181 -1.36 1.61 12.49
C SER A 181 0.15 1.60 12.73
N ALA A 182 0.58 2.22 13.82
CA ALA A 182 1.95 2.10 14.30
C ALA A 182 2.24 0.71 14.92
N GLY A 183 1.19 -0.05 15.24
CA GLY A 183 1.24 -1.37 15.88
C GLY A 183 1.13 -2.53 14.91
N ASP A 184 0.62 -3.64 15.41
CA ASP A 184 0.29 -4.82 14.60
C ASP A 184 -1.00 -4.57 13.80
N SER A 185 -1.17 -5.32 12.70
CA SER A 185 -2.38 -5.29 11.89
C SER A 185 -3.57 -5.80 12.69
N ASP A 186 -4.72 -5.14 12.57
CA ASP A 186 -5.98 -5.56 13.17
C ASP A 186 -7.09 -5.67 12.11
N ALA A 187 -7.47 -6.89 11.76
CA ALA A 187 -8.49 -7.15 10.76
C ALA A 187 -9.91 -6.75 11.17
N ASN A 188 -10.14 -6.46 12.46
CA ASN A 188 -11.46 -6.10 12.98
C ASN A 188 -11.78 -4.62 12.79
N HIS A 189 -10.76 -3.79 12.51
CA HIS A 189 -10.89 -2.35 12.31
C HIS A 189 -10.59 -1.96 10.86
N THR A 190 -11.10 -0.81 10.45
CA THR A 190 -10.74 -0.18 9.18
C THR A 190 -9.45 0.60 9.34
N ASN A 191 -9.39 1.47 10.36
CA ASN A 191 -8.18 2.18 10.73
C ASN A 191 -7.24 1.22 11.49
N GLY A 192 -6.02 1.08 11.00
CA GLY A 192 -5.05 0.13 11.57
C GLY A 192 -5.21 -1.31 11.08
N ARG A 193 -6.05 -1.56 10.07
CA ARG A 193 -6.15 -2.89 9.44
C ARG A 193 -4.80 -3.38 8.94
N ALA A 194 -4.01 -2.51 8.35
CA ALA A 194 -2.59 -2.73 8.06
C ALA A 194 -1.74 -2.06 9.12
N GLY A 195 -0.80 -2.82 9.72
CA GLY A 195 0.05 -2.37 10.80
C GLY A 195 1.54 -2.42 10.46
N LEU A 196 2.23 -1.33 10.76
CA LEU A 196 3.67 -1.20 10.48
C LEU A 196 4.51 -2.22 11.25
N ASN A 197 4.11 -2.63 12.46
CA ASN A 197 4.85 -3.64 13.21
C ASN A 197 4.72 -5.02 12.56
N THR A 198 3.56 -5.37 12.01
CA THR A 198 3.39 -6.60 11.22
C THR A 198 4.28 -6.58 9.98
N LEU A 199 4.34 -5.44 9.26
CA LEU A 199 5.21 -5.26 8.11
C LEU A 199 6.70 -5.35 8.51
N ALA A 200 7.09 -4.73 9.62
CA ALA A 200 8.47 -4.78 10.14
C ALA A 200 8.89 -6.21 10.50
N LYS A 201 8.03 -6.97 11.20
CA LYS A 201 8.28 -8.39 11.53
C LYS A 201 8.46 -9.23 10.26
N ALA A 202 7.61 -9.05 9.26
CA ALA A 202 7.73 -9.75 7.98
C ALA A 202 9.03 -9.38 7.25
N THR A 203 9.39 -8.09 7.25
CA THR A 203 10.64 -7.60 6.67
C THR A 203 11.85 -8.19 7.37
N VAL A 204 11.88 -8.18 8.70
CA VAL A 204 12.98 -8.79 9.50
C VAL A 204 13.13 -10.27 9.19
N ALA A 205 12.02 -11.02 9.09
CA ALA A 205 12.06 -12.43 8.71
C ALA A 205 12.63 -12.63 7.30
N ALA A 206 12.28 -11.79 6.33
CA ALA A 206 12.82 -11.84 4.98
C ALA A 206 14.31 -11.49 4.92
N LEU A 207 14.77 -10.53 5.73
CA LEU A 207 16.19 -10.16 5.85
C LEU A 207 17.01 -11.27 6.54
N ALA A 208 16.45 -11.90 7.58
CA ALA A 208 17.11 -13.00 8.29
C ALA A 208 17.39 -14.19 7.36
N GLN A 209 16.50 -14.51 6.43
CA GLN A 209 16.73 -15.55 5.41
C GLN A 209 17.93 -15.24 4.49
N ARG A 210 18.33 -13.98 4.40
CA ARG A 210 19.45 -13.49 3.62
C ARG A 210 20.71 -13.19 4.47
N GLY A 211 20.63 -13.42 5.77
CA GLY A 211 21.70 -13.10 6.72
C GLY A 211 21.96 -11.60 6.90
N ILE A 212 20.97 -10.75 6.58
CA ILE A 212 21.09 -9.30 6.68
C ILE A 212 20.60 -8.85 8.04
N THR A 213 21.45 -8.16 8.80
CA THR A 213 21.18 -7.67 10.15
C THR A 213 21.22 -6.15 10.26
N SER A 214 21.65 -5.45 9.19
CA SER A 214 21.76 -4.00 9.14
C SER A 214 21.40 -3.48 7.75
N VAL A 215 20.69 -2.36 7.70
CA VAL A 215 20.21 -1.73 6.47
C VAL A 215 20.23 -0.21 6.58
N ASN A 216 20.32 0.47 5.45
CA ASN A 216 19.86 1.85 5.32
C ASN A 216 18.37 1.85 5.02
N LEU A 217 17.64 2.89 5.42
CA LEU A 217 16.21 3.01 5.12
C LEU A 217 15.91 4.28 4.34
N GLU A 218 15.20 4.10 3.25
CA GLU A 218 14.63 5.16 2.42
C GLU A 218 13.11 5.00 2.34
N TYR A 219 12.40 6.05 1.92
CA TYR A 219 10.96 5.97 1.67
C TYR A 219 10.59 6.64 0.35
N ASP A 220 9.61 6.05 -0.34
CA ASP A 220 9.05 6.55 -1.59
C ASP A 220 7.67 7.16 -1.34
N ASP A 221 7.62 8.49 -1.44
CA ASP A 221 6.40 9.30 -1.35
C ASP A 221 6.11 10.02 -2.68
N THR A 222 6.48 9.43 -3.82
CA THR A 222 6.34 10.07 -5.14
C THR A 222 4.98 9.87 -5.80
N LEU A 223 4.08 9.07 -5.21
CA LEU A 223 2.80 8.65 -5.81
C LEU A 223 1.95 9.81 -6.35
N PHE A 224 1.92 10.93 -5.64
CA PHE A 224 1.10 12.09 -5.99
C PHE A 224 1.90 13.28 -6.57
N GLY A 225 3.18 13.08 -6.87
CA GLY A 225 4.05 14.14 -7.40
C GLY A 225 4.24 15.30 -6.40
N ASP A 226 4.43 16.52 -6.92
CA ASP A 226 4.80 17.68 -6.12
C ASP A 226 3.59 18.55 -5.70
N SER A 227 2.42 18.40 -6.35
CA SER A 227 1.22 19.18 -6.04
C SER A 227 0.42 18.54 -4.91
N ARG A 228 0.82 18.83 -3.67
CA ARG A 228 0.31 18.15 -2.48
C ARG A 228 -0.64 18.96 -1.63
N ILE A 229 -0.67 20.26 -1.83
CA ILE A 229 -1.48 21.21 -1.09
C ILE A 229 -2.28 22.04 -2.08
N PRO A 230 -3.61 22.17 -1.94
CA PRO A 230 -4.41 23.08 -2.77
C PRO A 230 -3.90 24.52 -2.67
N ALA A 231 -3.85 25.23 -3.79
CA ALA A 231 -3.26 26.57 -3.87
C ALA A 231 -3.85 27.58 -2.86
N GLY A 232 -5.14 27.46 -2.53
CA GLY A 232 -5.78 28.34 -1.54
C GLY A 232 -5.50 28.01 -0.08
N LEU A 233 -4.83 26.88 0.20
CA LEU A 233 -4.55 26.39 1.56
C LEU A 233 -3.05 26.38 1.89
N SER A 234 -2.22 27.02 1.06
CA SER A 234 -0.77 27.01 1.28
C SER A 234 -0.16 28.39 1.18
N GLU A 235 0.86 28.64 2.00
CA GLU A 235 1.76 29.78 1.93
C GLU A 235 3.20 29.29 2.09
N GLY A 236 4.08 29.74 1.20
CA GLY A 236 5.48 29.35 1.24
C GLY A 236 5.74 27.83 1.12
N GLY A 237 4.79 27.07 0.55
CA GLY A 237 4.89 25.61 0.41
C GLY A 237 4.42 24.82 1.61
N ALA A 238 3.94 25.47 2.68
CA ALA A 238 3.37 24.85 3.87
C ALA A 238 1.85 25.06 3.92
N VAL A 239 1.14 24.20 4.64
CA VAL A 239 -0.28 24.39 4.96
C VAL A 239 -0.44 25.62 5.84
N LEU A 240 -1.45 26.44 5.57
CA LEU A 240 -1.79 27.62 6.42
C LEU A 240 -2.06 27.14 7.86
N SER A 241 -1.56 27.87 8.87
CA SER A 241 -1.61 27.47 10.27
C SER A 241 -3.01 27.17 10.79
N ASP A 242 -4.00 27.90 10.32
CA ASP A 242 -5.40 27.73 10.74
C ASP A 242 -6.05 26.45 10.19
N TYR A 243 -5.35 25.72 9.30
CA TYR A 243 -5.84 24.51 8.65
C TYR A 243 -5.07 23.25 9.03
N THR A 244 -4.05 23.31 9.85
CA THR A 244 -3.18 22.16 10.22
C THR A 244 -3.93 21.06 10.97
N VAL A 245 -5.03 21.37 11.64
CA VAL A 245 -5.92 20.39 12.30
C VAL A 245 -6.96 19.78 11.33
N TYR A 246 -7.11 20.34 10.14
CA TYR A 246 -8.12 19.91 9.15
C TYR A 246 -7.49 19.29 7.91
N PHE A 247 -6.22 19.59 7.66
CA PHE A 247 -5.57 19.25 6.41
C PHE A 247 -4.12 18.80 6.61
N THR A 248 -3.75 17.71 5.96
CA THR A 248 -2.38 17.24 5.78
C THR A 248 -2.04 17.25 4.29
N PRO A 249 -0.79 17.56 3.89
CA PRO A 249 -0.37 17.41 2.49
C PRO A 249 -0.67 16.01 2.00
N VAL A 250 -1.13 15.87 0.77
CA VAL A 250 -1.39 14.56 0.16
C VAL A 250 -0.11 13.73 0.22
N SER A 251 -0.21 12.52 0.74
CA SER A 251 0.91 11.62 1.00
C SER A 251 0.60 10.22 0.51
N SER A 252 1.64 9.45 0.16
CA SER A 252 1.49 8.07 -0.29
C SER A 252 1.17 7.10 0.85
N MET A 253 1.36 7.51 2.10
CA MET A 253 1.10 6.72 3.31
C MET A 253 1.00 7.62 4.54
N ALA A 254 0.20 7.22 5.51
CA ALA A 254 0.13 7.87 6.82
C ALA A 254 -0.32 6.90 7.90
N ILE A 255 0.12 7.15 9.13
CA ILE A 255 -0.45 6.53 10.33
C ILE A 255 -1.70 7.30 10.70
N ASP A 256 -2.84 6.62 10.77
CA ASP A 256 -4.13 7.17 11.23
C ASP A 256 -4.47 8.54 10.61
N GLY A 257 -4.34 8.66 9.29
CA GLY A 257 -4.61 9.91 8.57
C GLY A 257 -3.64 11.05 8.92
N GLY A 258 -2.49 10.75 9.51
CA GLY A 258 -1.51 11.74 9.96
C GLY A 258 -1.82 12.35 11.33
N ARG A 259 -2.80 11.84 12.09
CA ARG A 259 -3.19 12.37 13.41
C ARG A 259 -2.05 12.24 14.43
N GLN A 260 -1.76 13.34 15.11
CA GLN A 260 -0.74 13.42 16.17
C GLN A 260 -1.44 13.57 17.51
N TYR A 261 -1.58 12.46 18.22
CA TYR A 261 -2.26 12.45 19.52
C TYR A 261 -1.36 12.94 20.64
N THR A 262 -1.98 13.64 21.59
CA THR A 262 -1.33 14.19 22.78
C THR A 262 -2.15 13.83 24.02
N ALA A 263 -1.68 14.22 25.20
CA ALA A 263 -2.45 14.06 26.44
C ALA A 263 -3.76 14.86 26.42
N ASP A 264 -3.77 16.00 25.72
CA ASP A 264 -4.95 16.89 25.62
C ASP A 264 -5.91 16.44 24.49
N THR A 265 -5.40 15.74 23.51
CA THR A 265 -6.15 15.16 22.40
C THR A 265 -5.78 13.68 22.27
N PRO A 266 -6.25 12.81 23.18
CA PRO A 266 -5.91 11.39 23.18
C PRO A 266 -6.55 10.65 22.01
N ALA A 267 -5.89 9.55 21.59
CA ALA A 267 -6.47 8.64 20.63
C ALA A 267 -7.80 8.06 21.16
N PRO A 268 -8.80 7.83 20.30
CA PRO A 268 -10.01 7.13 20.70
C PRO A 268 -9.68 5.69 21.10
N ALA A 269 -10.51 5.11 21.97
CA ALA A 269 -10.34 3.72 22.41
C ALA A 269 -10.59 2.73 21.26
N ASP A 270 -11.57 3.00 20.42
CA ASP A 270 -11.80 2.31 19.16
C ASP A 270 -11.16 3.15 18.03
N PRO A 271 -10.20 2.60 17.26
CA PRO A 271 -9.53 3.36 16.21
C PRO A 271 -10.47 3.80 15.09
N ASP A 272 -11.63 3.20 14.94
CA ASP A 272 -12.64 3.59 13.95
C ASP A 272 -13.59 4.70 14.44
N ASP A 273 -13.51 5.08 15.73
CA ASP A 273 -14.31 6.18 16.28
C ASP A 273 -13.78 7.54 15.82
N SER A 274 -14.67 8.52 15.85
CA SER A 274 -14.31 9.91 15.56
C SER A 274 -13.35 10.43 16.62
N ALA A 275 -12.15 10.78 16.19
CA ALA A 275 -11.21 11.54 17.00
C ALA A 275 -11.66 13.03 17.12
N GLY A 276 -11.23 13.70 18.18
CA GLY A 276 -11.23 15.17 18.20
C GLY A 276 -10.41 15.73 17.01
N TYR A 277 -10.05 16.99 17.08
CA TYR A 277 -9.20 17.64 16.06
C TYR A 277 -7.74 17.74 16.55
N PRO A 278 -6.99 16.63 16.63
CA PRO A 278 -5.56 16.70 16.90
C PRO A 278 -4.86 17.36 15.72
N GLU A 279 -3.68 17.92 15.96
CA GLU A 279 -2.82 18.35 14.86
C GLU A 279 -2.57 17.21 13.88
N LEU A 280 -2.47 17.55 12.59
CA LEU A 280 -2.13 16.59 11.55
C LEU A 280 -0.67 16.77 11.14
N SER A 281 0.02 15.65 10.94
CA SER A 281 1.38 15.65 10.43
C SER A 281 1.46 16.37 9.09
N GLN A 282 2.42 17.23 8.95
CA GLN A 282 2.74 17.88 7.69
C GLN A 282 3.76 17.09 6.86
N HIS A 283 4.22 15.94 7.39
CA HIS A 283 5.26 15.08 6.84
C HIS A 283 4.91 13.58 6.98
N ALA A 284 3.64 13.22 6.73
CA ALA A 284 3.07 11.92 7.07
C ALA A 284 3.90 10.72 6.59
N ALA A 285 4.42 10.72 5.35
CA ALA A 285 5.26 9.62 4.85
C ALA A 285 6.59 9.51 5.58
N SER A 286 7.21 10.63 5.94
CA SER A 286 8.44 10.66 6.74
C SER A 286 8.21 10.10 8.15
N ASP A 287 7.07 10.43 8.77
CA ASP A 287 6.71 9.91 10.09
C ASP A 287 6.49 8.39 10.05
N VAL A 288 5.82 7.89 9.00
CA VAL A 288 5.66 6.45 8.75
C VAL A 288 7.02 5.77 8.63
N ALA A 289 7.93 6.35 7.84
CA ALA A 289 9.27 5.78 7.64
C ALA A 289 10.12 5.80 8.90
N THR A 290 10.04 6.88 9.68
CA THR A 290 10.71 6.99 10.99
C THR A 290 10.18 5.94 11.95
N LYS A 291 8.86 5.77 12.02
CA LYS A 291 8.23 4.74 12.85
C LYS A 291 8.62 3.34 12.41
N PHE A 292 8.69 3.10 11.10
CA PHE A 292 9.12 1.81 10.55
C PHE A 292 10.58 1.50 10.90
N ALA A 293 11.48 2.52 10.89
CA ALA A 293 12.86 2.36 11.34
C ALA A 293 12.95 1.90 12.81
N GLU A 294 12.17 2.55 13.70
CA GLU A 294 12.09 2.16 15.13
C GLU A 294 11.61 0.72 15.28
N LEU A 295 10.63 0.31 14.48
CA LEU A 295 10.07 -1.04 14.50
C LEU A 295 11.05 -2.09 13.97
N LEU A 296 11.82 -1.78 12.92
CA LEU A 296 12.90 -2.66 12.46
C LEU A 296 13.94 -2.86 13.56
N GLN A 297 14.38 -1.79 14.22
CA GLN A 297 15.36 -1.85 15.31
C GLN A 297 14.83 -2.65 16.49
N SER A 298 13.58 -2.43 16.91
CA SER A 298 12.96 -3.18 18.00
C SER A 298 12.76 -4.67 17.68
N ASN A 299 12.66 -5.03 16.41
CA ASN A 299 12.59 -6.41 15.92
C ASN A 299 13.97 -7.00 15.54
N GLY A 300 15.09 -6.31 15.82
CA GLY A 300 16.45 -6.86 15.75
C GLY A 300 17.23 -6.58 14.46
N VAL A 301 16.79 -5.66 13.62
CA VAL A 301 17.55 -5.18 12.45
C VAL A 301 18.04 -3.76 12.69
N ALA A 302 19.34 -3.53 12.61
CA ALA A 302 19.91 -2.20 12.75
C ALA A 302 19.57 -1.33 11.52
N VAL A 303 19.06 -0.12 11.76
CA VAL A 303 18.90 0.90 10.72
C VAL A 303 20.05 1.90 10.88
N THR A 304 20.82 2.10 9.81
CA THR A 304 22.02 2.96 9.79
C THR A 304 21.78 4.22 8.97
N GLY A 305 22.35 5.32 9.43
CA GLY A 305 22.16 6.63 8.78
C GLY A 305 20.78 7.23 9.00
N ASP A 306 20.53 8.31 8.30
CA ASP A 306 19.25 9.02 8.34
C ASP A 306 18.24 8.36 7.40
N VAL A 307 16.95 8.42 7.78
CA VAL A 307 15.85 8.00 6.91
C VAL A 307 15.60 9.10 5.86
N THR A 308 15.78 8.78 4.59
CA THR A 308 15.72 9.76 3.50
C THR A 308 14.67 9.42 2.46
N ALA A 309 14.13 10.46 1.80
CA ALA A 309 13.20 10.26 0.68
C ALA A 309 13.96 9.81 -0.58
N ASN A 310 13.46 8.78 -1.25
CA ASN A 310 13.97 8.31 -2.53
C ASN A 310 12.88 7.56 -3.30
N THR A 311 13.06 7.34 -4.60
CA THR A 311 12.11 6.58 -5.41
C THR A 311 12.41 5.08 -5.33
N ALA A 312 11.39 4.28 -5.11
CA ALA A 312 11.51 2.82 -5.08
C ALA A 312 11.93 2.26 -6.47
N PRO A 313 12.72 1.20 -6.52
CA PRO A 313 13.13 0.58 -7.77
C PRO A 313 11.92 0.03 -8.54
N SER A 314 11.81 0.38 -9.82
CA SER A 314 10.70 -0.05 -10.70
C SER A 314 10.89 -1.45 -11.28
N ASP A 315 12.13 -1.97 -11.28
CA ASP A 315 12.54 -3.22 -11.91
C ASP A 315 12.60 -4.41 -10.93
N ARG A 316 12.25 -4.23 -9.68
CA ARG A 316 12.35 -5.22 -8.61
C ARG A 316 10.99 -5.54 -8.01
N LYS A 317 10.85 -6.77 -7.51
CA LYS A 317 9.72 -7.15 -6.67
C LYS A 317 9.98 -6.71 -5.23
N SER A 318 8.92 -6.32 -4.54
CA SER A 318 8.98 -6.07 -3.10
C SER A 318 9.45 -7.35 -2.38
N VAL A 319 10.11 -7.20 -1.24
CA VAL A 319 10.46 -8.32 -0.35
C VAL A 319 9.34 -8.65 0.61
N VAL A 320 8.47 -7.67 0.86
CA VAL A 320 7.23 -7.79 1.62
C VAL A 320 6.18 -6.88 1.02
#